data_05e82f3fb275d5fc1614fcbf602ea050
#
_entry.id   05e82f3fb275d5fc1614fcbf602ea050
#
_cell.length_a   1.000
_cell.length_b   1.000
_cell.length_c   1.000
_cell.angle_alpha   90.00
_cell.angle_beta   90.00
_cell.angle_gamma   90.00
#
_symmetry.space_group_name_H-M   'P 1'
#
loop_
_entity.id
_entity.type
_entity.pdbx_description
1 polymer ?
#
loop_
_entity_poly.entity_id
_entity_poly.type
_entity_poly.pdbx_seq_one_letter_code
_entity_poly.pdbx_strand_id
1 'polypeptide(L)'
;MKKHLKWIIPLAAALVVAVLAVCWRFVYPKLIGYGFAREVSQTEREARMAIVNQAEGWLGTREGDERHSRILEIYNAHEPLAQGYLVTPEDNWCAAFGSVVAIQCGMTDIIPTECGCQRQIGLFEAMGCWVEEDNYTPLPGDYIFYCWTDKGFGDSAGWSSHVGIVAGTAGGYIKVIEGNHDDSVKARYIPIDGMGIRGFGVPEYPS
;
A
#
# COMPACT_ATOMS: atom_id res chain seq x y z
N MET A 1 45.39 -31.00 -9.60
CA MET A 1 44.97 -29.83 -8.82
C MET A 1 44.54 -28.61 -9.66
N LYS A 2 45.13 -28.30 -10.82
CA LYS A 2 44.79 -27.08 -11.59
C LYS A 2 43.41 -27.08 -12.32
N LYS A 3 42.76 -28.23 -12.55
CA LYS A 3 41.48 -28.32 -13.27
C LYS A 3 40.28 -27.93 -12.40
N HIS A 4 40.32 -28.16 -11.08
CA HIS A 4 39.22 -27.80 -10.18
C HIS A 4 39.17 -26.31 -9.84
N LEU A 5 40.31 -25.60 -9.86
CA LEU A 5 40.38 -24.16 -9.58
C LEU A 5 39.67 -23.31 -10.65
N LYS A 6 39.61 -23.78 -11.92
CA LYS A 6 38.96 -23.05 -13.03
C LYS A 6 37.44 -22.95 -12.88
N TRP A 7 36.81 -23.81 -12.09
CA TRP A 7 35.34 -23.80 -11.84
C TRP A 7 34.95 -23.15 -10.51
N ILE A 8 35.86 -23.09 -9.54
CA ILE A 8 35.61 -22.53 -8.20
C ILE A 8 35.44 -21.01 -8.26
N ILE A 9 36.27 -20.33 -9.06
CA ILE A 9 36.19 -18.85 -9.18
C ILE A 9 34.87 -18.38 -9.79
N PRO A 10 34.38 -18.93 -10.95
CA PRO A 10 33.10 -18.50 -11.49
C PRO A 10 31.90 -18.89 -10.60
N LEU A 11 31.97 -20.01 -9.86
CA LEU A 11 30.94 -20.39 -8.91
C LEU A 11 30.87 -19.43 -7.72
N ALA A 12 32.00 -19.04 -7.17
CA ALA A 12 32.08 -18.07 -6.08
C ALA A 12 31.59 -16.69 -6.52
N ALA A 13 31.95 -16.24 -7.73
CA ALA A 13 31.47 -15.00 -8.29
C ALA A 13 29.94 -15.02 -8.51
N ALA A 14 29.39 -16.11 -9.03
CA ALA A 14 27.95 -16.27 -9.21
C ALA A 14 27.21 -16.25 -7.86
N LEU A 15 27.75 -16.88 -6.82
CA LEU A 15 27.18 -16.85 -5.47
C LEU A 15 27.18 -15.43 -4.89
N VAL A 16 28.26 -14.68 -5.05
CA VAL A 16 28.34 -13.28 -4.59
C VAL A 16 27.30 -12.41 -5.29
N VAL A 17 27.17 -12.55 -6.61
CA VAL A 17 26.15 -11.81 -7.39
C VAL A 17 24.73 -12.17 -6.91
N ALA A 18 24.46 -13.45 -6.66
CA ALA A 18 23.16 -13.88 -6.17
C ALA A 18 22.86 -13.29 -4.77
N VAL A 19 23.84 -13.31 -3.86
CA VAL A 19 23.69 -12.72 -2.52
C VAL A 19 23.46 -11.20 -2.62
N LEU A 20 24.22 -10.51 -3.47
CA LEU A 20 24.02 -9.08 -3.68
C LEU A 20 22.63 -8.76 -4.27
N ALA A 21 22.17 -9.58 -5.21
CA ALA A 21 20.82 -9.42 -5.78
C ALA A 21 19.71 -9.63 -4.73
N VAL A 22 19.87 -10.63 -3.85
CA VAL A 22 18.95 -10.85 -2.72
C VAL A 22 18.99 -9.67 -1.74
N CYS A 23 20.18 -9.20 -1.37
CA CYS A 23 20.32 -8.02 -0.50
C CYS A 23 19.66 -6.79 -1.14
N TRP A 24 19.88 -6.54 -2.42
CA TRP A 24 19.26 -5.44 -3.15
C TRP A 24 17.74 -5.57 -3.17
N ARG A 25 17.21 -6.74 -3.48
CA ARG A 25 15.77 -6.96 -3.63
C ARG A 25 15.00 -6.95 -2.32
N PHE A 26 15.55 -7.51 -1.24
CA PHE A 26 14.82 -7.78 0.01
C PHE A 26 15.30 -7.00 1.23
N VAL A 27 16.57 -6.59 1.26
CA VAL A 27 17.15 -5.88 2.41
C VAL A 27 17.22 -4.38 2.15
N TYR A 28 17.72 -3.98 0.99
CA TYR A 28 17.87 -2.56 0.64
C TYR A 28 16.57 -1.75 0.79
N PRO A 29 15.40 -2.20 0.30
CA PRO A 29 14.15 -1.44 0.47
C PRO A 29 13.76 -1.19 1.93
N LYS A 30 14.23 -2.01 2.87
CA LYS A 30 13.95 -1.85 4.30
C LYS A 30 14.89 -0.88 5.00
N LEU A 31 15.99 -0.51 4.37
CA LEU A 31 17.05 0.32 4.96
C LEU A 31 17.06 1.76 4.47
N ILE A 32 16.40 2.04 3.34
CA ILE A 32 16.35 3.39 2.77
C ILE A 32 15.29 4.25 3.47
N GLY A 33 15.53 5.55 3.51
CA GLY A 33 14.55 6.51 4.02
C GLY A 33 13.45 6.75 2.98
N TYR A 34 12.19 6.57 3.37
CA TYR A 34 11.03 6.84 2.52
C TYR A 34 10.45 8.23 2.80
N GLY A 35 9.95 8.88 1.76
CA GLY A 35 9.40 10.21 1.88
C GLY A 35 8.63 10.65 0.64
N PHE A 36 8.60 11.95 0.44
CA PHE A 36 7.92 12.57 -0.69
C PHE A 36 8.81 12.52 -1.94
N ALA A 37 8.27 12.04 -3.05
CA ALA A 37 8.97 11.97 -4.33
C ALA A 37 9.05 13.33 -5.06
N ARG A 38 8.22 14.29 -4.64
CA ARG A 38 8.20 15.67 -5.15
C ARG A 38 7.86 16.66 -4.05
N GLU A 39 8.13 17.94 -4.28
CA GLU A 39 7.75 19.01 -3.38
C GLU A 39 6.22 19.18 -3.36
N VAL A 40 5.70 19.43 -2.16
CA VAL A 40 4.31 19.79 -1.89
C VAL A 40 4.28 20.92 -0.87
N SER A 41 3.15 21.61 -0.74
CA SER A 41 2.99 22.66 0.28
C SER A 41 3.13 22.06 1.70
N GLN A 42 3.37 22.92 2.68
CA GLN A 42 3.45 22.46 4.07
C GLN A 42 2.10 21.92 4.54
N THR A 43 1.00 22.57 4.17
CA THR A 43 -0.37 22.15 4.51
C THR A 43 -0.68 20.76 3.93
N GLU A 44 -0.38 20.53 2.64
CA GLU A 44 -0.56 19.23 2.00
C GLU A 44 0.30 18.16 2.67
N ARG A 45 1.57 18.49 3.00
CA ARG A 45 2.48 17.58 3.69
C ARG A 45 1.93 17.15 5.03
N GLU A 46 1.42 18.07 5.84
CA GLU A 46 0.87 17.77 7.15
C GLU A 46 -0.38 16.90 7.05
N ALA A 47 -1.29 17.19 6.12
CA ALA A 47 -2.49 16.40 5.89
C ALA A 47 -2.16 14.96 5.43
N ARG A 48 -1.26 14.80 4.45
CA ARG A 48 -0.80 13.49 3.98
C ARG A 48 -0.12 12.69 5.09
N MET A 49 0.72 13.34 5.87
CA MET A 49 1.41 12.67 7.00
C MET A 49 0.46 12.32 8.14
N ALA A 50 -0.65 13.02 8.33
CA ALA A 50 -1.67 12.60 9.29
C ALA A 50 -2.25 11.22 8.93
N ILE A 51 -2.56 10.97 7.65
CA ILE A 51 -3.01 9.66 7.15
C ILE A 51 -1.93 8.60 7.39
N VAL A 52 -0.67 8.89 7.03
CA VAL A 52 0.44 7.92 7.20
C VAL A 52 0.65 7.59 8.67
N ASN A 53 0.73 8.60 9.53
CA ASN A 53 0.95 8.41 10.98
C ASN A 53 -0.20 7.63 11.62
N GLN A 54 -1.44 7.91 11.19
CA GLN A 54 -2.61 7.17 11.67
C GLN A 54 -2.55 5.70 11.24
N ALA A 55 -2.18 5.41 10.00
CA ALA A 55 -2.00 4.04 9.52
C ALA A 55 -0.84 3.32 10.24
N GLU A 56 0.30 4.01 10.46
CA GLU A 56 1.44 3.48 11.22
C GLU A 56 1.05 3.13 12.67
N GLY A 57 0.17 3.91 13.29
CA GLY A 57 -0.36 3.64 14.63
C GLY A 57 -1.03 2.28 14.75
N TRP A 58 -1.52 1.71 13.66
CA TRP A 58 -2.15 0.39 13.63
C TRP A 58 -1.20 -0.78 13.34
N LEU A 59 0.07 -0.54 13.03
CA LEU A 59 1.02 -1.61 12.74
C LEU A 59 1.06 -2.66 13.85
N GLY A 60 1.10 -3.93 13.44
CA GLY A 60 1.12 -5.08 14.35
C GLY A 60 -0.26 -5.54 14.82
N THR A 61 -1.37 -4.86 14.47
CA THR A 61 -2.73 -5.39 14.67
C THR A 61 -2.88 -6.72 13.96
N ARG A 62 -3.52 -7.69 14.59
CA ARG A 62 -3.78 -9.02 14.02
C ARG A 62 -5.27 -9.29 13.96
N GLU A 63 -5.71 -9.99 12.94
CA GLU A 63 -7.08 -10.47 12.84
C GLU A 63 -7.46 -11.23 14.12
N GLY A 64 -8.66 -10.95 14.63
CA GLY A 64 -9.18 -11.53 15.86
C GLY A 64 -8.66 -10.91 17.17
N ASP A 65 -7.68 -9.97 17.12
CA ASP A 65 -7.29 -9.24 18.33
C ASP A 65 -8.24 -8.06 18.66
N GLU A 66 -8.05 -7.46 19.83
CA GLU A 66 -8.85 -6.31 20.28
C GLU A 66 -8.72 -5.10 19.35
N ARG A 67 -7.54 -4.88 18.75
CA ARG A 67 -7.31 -3.77 17.82
C ARG A 67 -8.02 -4.00 16.49
N HIS A 68 -8.07 -5.25 16.00
CA HIS A 68 -8.88 -5.61 14.84
C HIS A 68 -10.36 -5.35 15.10
N SER A 69 -10.89 -5.80 16.22
CA SER A 69 -12.29 -5.52 16.62
C SER A 69 -12.55 -4.01 16.63
N ARG A 70 -11.59 -3.20 17.11
CA ARG A 70 -11.71 -1.75 17.12
C ARG A 70 -11.74 -1.13 15.71
N ILE A 71 -10.99 -1.68 14.75
CA ILE A 71 -11.07 -1.26 13.33
C ILE A 71 -12.50 -1.48 12.81
N LEU A 72 -13.05 -2.67 13.02
CA LEU A 72 -14.41 -3.00 12.57
C LEU A 72 -15.47 -2.11 13.24
N GLU A 73 -15.36 -1.86 14.54
CA GLU A 73 -16.27 -0.96 15.26
C GLU A 73 -16.26 0.45 14.69
N ILE A 74 -15.09 1.02 14.41
CA ILE A 74 -14.96 2.38 13.86
C ILE A 74 -15.57 2.45 12.47
N TYR A 75 -15.29 1.46 11.60
CA TYR A 75 -15.87 1.39 10.27
C TYR A 75 -17.40 1.27 10.34
N ASN A 76 -17.91 0.33 11.13
CA ASN A 76 -19.33 0.03 11.23
C ASN A 76 -20.16 1.12 11.89
N ALA A 77 -19.52 1.99 12.69
CA ALA A 77 -20.17 3.15 13.31
C ALA A 77 -20.17 4.41 12.42
N HIS A 78 -19.49 4.37 11.25
CA HIS A 78 -19.42 5.52 10.36
C HIS A 78 -20.67 5.64 9.49
N GLU A 79 -21.23 6.86 9.41
CA GLU A 79 -22.40 7.16 8.56
C GLU A 79 -22.02 8.18 7.45
N PRO A 80 -22.49 7.98 6.22
CA PRO A 80 -23.27 6.84 5.77
C PRO A 80 -22.41 5.57 5.66
N LEU A 81 -22.92 4.45 6.17
CA LEU A 81 -22.24 3.16 6.04
C LEU A 81 -22.27 2.70 4.57
N ALA A 82 -21.11 2.46 4.00
CA ALA A 82 -21.00 2.05 2.59
C ALA A 82 -21.81 0.76 2.35
N GLN A 83 -22.66 0.80 1.32
CA GLN A 83 -23.59 -0.28 0.96
C GLN A 83 -24.58 -0.70 2.06
N GLY A 84 -24.62 -0.01 3.22
CA GLY A 84 -25.34 -0.48 4.40
C GLY A 84 -24.80 -1.81 4.95
N TYR A 85 -23.56 -2.16 4.65
CA TYR A 85 -22.97 -3.44 5.02
C TYR A 85 -22.07 -3.32 6.25
N LEU A 86 -22.42 -4.07 7.30
CA LEU A 86 -21.60 -4.21 8.50
C LEU A 86 -20.48 -5.23 8.24
N VAL A 87 -19.24 -4.80 8.30
CA VAL A 87 -18.07 -5.68 8.17
C VAL A 87 -17.94 -6.54 9.42
N THR A 88 -17.80 -7.85 9.21
CA THR A 88 -17.65 -8.86 10.25
C THR A 88 -16.19 -9.30 10.42
N PRO A 89 -15.83 -10.00 11.51
CA PRO A 89 -14.48 -10.50 11.71
C PRO A 89 -13.99 -11.50 10.65
N GLU A 90 -14.91 -12.12 9.90
CA GLU A 90 -14.62 -13.12 8.87
C GLU A 90 -14.46 -12.49 7.47
N ASP A 91 -14.74 -11.20 7.34
CA ASP A 91 -14.62 -10.48 6.06
C ASP A 91 -13.19 -10.03 5.78
N ASN A 92 -12.89 -9.84 4.49
CA ASN A 92 -11.66 -9.14 4.11
C ASN A 92 -11.74 -7.66 4.51
N TRP A 93 -10.86 -7.20 5.38
CA TRP A 93 -10.94 -5.88 5.99
C TRP A 93 -9.89 -4.86 5.51
N CYS A 94 -9.20 -5.13 4.38
CA CYS A 94 -8.18 -4.21 3.86
C CYS A 94 -8.75 -2.84 3.46
N ALA A 95 -9.90 -2.80 2.76
CA ALA A 95 -10.56 -1.54 2.38
C ALA A 95 -11.22 -0.86 3.58
N ALA A 96 -11.82 -1.64 4.51
CA ALA A 96 -12.33 -1.12 5.76
C ALA A 96 -11.21 -0.46 6.60
N PHE A 97 -10.01 -1.05 6.64
CA PHE A 97 -8.85 -0.46 7.30
C PHE A 97 -8.47 0.90 6.68
N GLY A 98 -8.36 0.97 5.34
CA GLY A 98 -8.09 2.23 4.64
C GLY A 98 -9.14 3.31 4.95
N SER A 99 -10.42 2.92 5.00
CA SER A 99 -11.54 3.78 5.37
C SER A 99 -11.45 4.26 6.82
N VAL A 100 -11.09 3.38 7.77
CA VAL A 100 -10.93 3.73 9.19
C VAL A 100 -9.84 4.77 9.39
N VAL A 101 -8.73 4.67 8.66
CA VAL A 101 -7.67 5.69 8.70
C VAL A 101 -8.20 7.05 8.25
N ALA A 102 -8.96 7.09 7.16
CA ALA A 102 -9.59 8.34 6.67
C ALA A 102 -10.61 8.91 7.68
N ILE A 103 -11.46 8.04 8.26
CA ILE A 103 -12.44 8.42 9.28
C ILE A 103 -11.76 9.05 10.51
N GLN A 104 -10.70 8.42 11.02
CA GLN A 104 -9.98 8.90 12.20
C GLN A 104 -9.23 10.21 11.95
N CYS A 105 -8.83 10.48 10.71
CA CYS A 105 -8.23 11.75 10.31
C CYS A 105 -9.27 12.83 9.95
N GLY A 106 -10.57 12.50 9.91
CA GLY A 106 -11.61 13.44 9.47
C GLY A 106 -11.49 13.84 8.00
N MET A 107 -11.01 12.95 7.14
CA MET A 107 -10.72 13.21 5.73
C MET A 107 -11.64 12.43 4.77
N THR A 108 -12.83 12.06 5.21
CA THR A 108 -13.78 11.28 4.40
C THR A 108 -14.36 12.05 3.22
N ASP A 109 -14.24 13.36 3.21
CA ASP A 109 -14.66 14.23 2.09
C ASP A 109 -13.72 14.09 0.87
N ILE A 110 -12.46 13.71 1.08
CA ILE A 110 -11.44 13.56 0.03
C ILE A 110 -10.98 12.12 -0.16
N ILE A 111 -11.26 11.25 0.80
CA ILE A 111 -10.92 9.81 0.77
C ILE A 111 -12.21 9.02 0.96
N PRO A 112 -12.71 8.35 -0.07
CA PRO A 112 -14.00 7.65 0.02
C PRO A 112 -13.92 6.44 0.95
N THR A 113 -14.95 6.29 1.81
CA THR A 113 -15.09 5.13 2.70
C THR A 113 -15.80 3.98 1.98
N GLU A 114 -15.20 2.79 2.02
CA GLU A 114 -15.75 1.58 1.40
C GLU A 114 -15.11 0.34 2.05
N CYS A 115 -15.79 -0.81 2.00
CA CYS A 115 -15.24 -2.10 2.43
C CYS A 115 -14.81 -3.00 1.26
N GLY A 116 -15.10 -2.61 0.02
CA GLY A 116 -14.74 -3.33 -1.19
C GLY A 116 -13.75 -2.56 -2.06
N CYS A 117 -12.56 -3.12 -2.32
CA CYS A 117 -11.49 -2.44 -3.04
C CYS A 117 -11.92 -1.94 -4.43
N GLN A 118 -12.58 -2.78 -5.23
CA GLN A 118 -13.03 -2.38 -6.56
C GLN A 118 -14.10 -1.27 -6.52
N ARG A 119 -14.93 -1.25 -5.49
CA ARG A 119 -15.93 -0.17 -5.32
C ARG A 119 -15.25 1.13 -4.90
N GLN A 120 -14.24 1.04 -4.04
CA GLN A 120 -13.45 2.19 -3.61
C GLN A 120 -12.72 2.84 -4.81
N ILE A 121 -12.21 2.03 -5.77
CA ILE A 121 -11.68 2.54 -7.05
C ILE A 121 -12.76 3.36 -7.77
N GLY A 122 -13.97 2.80 -7.97
CA GLY A 122 -15.06 3.52 -8.63
C GLY A 122 -15.44 4.84 -7.95
N LEU A 123 -15.29 4.94 -6.64
CA LEU A 123 -15.49 6.20 -5.91
C LEU A 123 -14.33 7.19 -6.18
N PHE A 124 -13.08 6.75 -6.19
CA PHE A 124 -11.94 7.59 -6.59
C PHE A 124 -12.07 8.07 -8.05
N GLU A 125 -12.53 7.21 -8.95
CA GLU A 125 -12.82 7.57 -10.36
C GLU A 125 -13.90 8.66 -10.43
N ALA A 126 -14.99 8.49 -9.69
CA ALA A 126 -16.10 9.46 -9.66
C ALA A 126 -15.67 10.83 -9.08
N MET A 127 -14.68 10.85 -8.19
CA MET A 127 -14.07 12.05 -7.62
C MET A 127 -13.01 12.69 -8.54
N GLY A 128 -12.63 12.03 -9.66
CA GLY A 128 -11.53 12.46 -10.51
C GLY A 128 -10.14 12.26 -9.90
N CYS A 129 -10.04 11.44 -8.86
CA CYS A 129 -8.84 11.19 -8.06
C CYS A 129 -8.22 9.80 -8.30
N TRP A 130 -8.45 9.21 -9.47
CA TRP A 130 -7.90 7.90 -9.84
C TRP A 130 -6.78 8.01 -10.86
N VAL A 131 -5.67 7.33 -10.61
CA VAL A 131 -4.54 7.18 -11.53
C VAL A 131 -4.34 5.70 -11.79
N GLU A 132 -4.53 5.28 -13.04
CA GLU A 132 -4.45 3.87 -13.43
C GLU A 132 -3.04 3.41 -13.81
N GLU A 133 -2.12 4.36 -14.04
CA GLU A 133 -0.76 4.08 -14.50
C GLU A 133 0.07 3.36 -13.45
N ASP A 134 0.56 2.15 -13.77
CA ASP A 134 1.39 1.33 -12.88
C ASP A 134 2.72 1.99 -12.48
N ASN A 135 3.26 2.84 -13.37
CA ASN A 135 4.53 3.56 -13.19
C ASN A 135 4.36 4.93 -12.50
N TYR A 136 3.17 5.26 -12.06
CA TYR A 136 2.94 6.43 -11.25
C TYR A 136 3.82 6.39 -10.00
N THR A 137 4.47 7.51 -9.68
CA THR A 137 5.27 7.65 -8.46
C THR A 137 4.42 8.27 -7.37
N PRO A 138 3.86 7.46 -6.45
CA PRO A 138 2.90 7.96 -5.47
C PRO A 138 3.57 8.77 -4.36
N LEU A 139 2.76 9.59 -3.70
CA LEU A 139 3.12 10.34 -2.50
C LEU A 139 2.59 9.67 -1.23
N PRO A 140 3.17 9.97 -0.07
CA PRO A 140 2.59 9.57 1.21
C PRO A 140 1.11 9.98 1.29
N GLY A 141 0.25 9.08 1.77
CA GLY A 141 -1.18 9.30 1.86
C GLY A 141 -1.99 8.93 0.62
N ASP A 142 -1.36 8.61 -0.51
CA ASP A 142 -2.07 8.01 -1.64
C ASP A 142 -2.49 6.57 -1.30
N TYR A 143 -3.53 6.07 -1.95
CA TYR A 143 -4.02 4.70 -1.81
C TYR A 143 -3.53 3.89 -3.00
N ILE A 144 -2.93 2.73 -2.77
CA ILE A 144 -2.47 1.81 -3.81
C ILE A 144 -3.39 0.60 -3.86
N PHE A 145 -3.84 0.24 -5.05
CA PHE A 145 -4.72 -0.89 -5.30
C PHE A 145 -3.99 -1.97 -6.09
N TYR A 146 -4.33 -3.23 -5.81
CA TYR A 146 -3.64 -4.38 -6.38
C TYR A 146 -4.58 -5.26 -7.19
N CYS A 147 -4.04 -5.81 -8.28
CA CYS A 147 -4.64 -6.87 -9.07
C CYS A 147 -3.65 -8.05 -9.15
N TRP A 148 -3.86 -9.07 -8.34
CA TRP A 148 -2.93 -10.22 -8.27
C TRP A 148 -2.89 -11.07 -9.54
N THR A 149 -3.83 -10.88 -10.48
CA THR A 149 -3.82 -11.53 -11.79
C THR A 149 -3.02 -10.78 -12.83
N ASP A 150 -2.60 -9.56 -12.53
CA ASP A 150 -1.73 -8.76 -13.39
C ASP A 150 -0.35 -9.42 -13.55
N LYS A 151 0.17 -9.38 -14.77
CA LYS A 151 1.48 -9.95 -15.12
C LYS A 151 2.57 -8.91 -15.28
N GLY A 152 2.27 -7.64 -15.00
CA GLY A 152 3.22 -6.53 -15.09
C GLY A 152 3.53 -6.06 -16.50
N PHE A 153 2.66 -6.33 -17.46
CA PHE A 153 2.79 -5.88 -18.83
C PHE A 153 1.57 -5.07 -19.25
N GLY A 154 1.77 -3.76 -19.37
CA GLY A 154 0.72 -2.84 -19.82
C GLY A 154 -0.21 -2.43 -18.68
N ASP A 155 -1.35 -1.94 -19.08
CA ASP A 155 -2.39 -1.43 -18.20
C ASP A 155 -3.11 -2.57 -17.49
N SER A 156 -3.09 -2.55 -16.17
CA SER A 156 -3.75 -3.55 -15.35
C SER A 156 -5.22 -3.22 -15.14
N ALA A 157 -6.07 -3.71 -16.03
CA ALA A 157 -7.53 -3.53 -15.99
C ALA A 157 -8.28 -4.60 -15.17
N GLY A 158 -7.58 -5.40 -14.37
CA GLY A 158 -8.17 -6.49 -13.60
C GLY A 158 -8.93 -6.02 -12.37
N TRP A 159 -9.70 -6.94 -11.78
CA TRP A 159 -10.44 -6.70 -10.55
C TRP A 159 -9.48 -6.51 -9.37
N SER A 160 -9.62 -5.41 -8.62
CA SER A 160 -8.83 -5.18 -7.43
C SER A 160 -9.39 -5.96 -6.22
N SER A 161 -8.50 -6.68 -5.56
CA SER A 161 -8.81 -7.48 -4.37
C SER A 161 -8.08 -7.02 -3.11
N HIS A 162 -7.20 -6.01 -3.20
CA HIS A 162 -6.45 -5.51 -2.07
C HIS A 162 -6.11 -4.03 -2.22
N VAL A 163 -5.95 -3.34 -1.08
CA VAL A 163 -5.61 -1.92 -1.02
C VAL A 163 -4.67 -1.67 0.15
N GLY A 164 -3.78 -0.68 -0.03
CA GLY A 164 -2.91 -0.18 1.03
C GLY A 164 -2.76 1.33 0.98
N ILE A 165 -2.13 1.90 2.00
CA ILE A 165 -1.83 3.32 2.13
C ILE A 165 -0.34 3.53 1.89
N VAL A 166 0.01 4.38 0.96
CA VAL A 166 1.41 4.73 0.66
C VAL A 166 1.99 5.52 1.84
N ALA A 167 3.07 5.00 2.41
CA ALA A 167 3.81 5.69 3.48
C ALA A 167 5.00 6.50 2.95
N GLY A 168 5.40 6.28 1.71
CA GLY A 168 6.45 7.03 1.04
C GLY A 168 7.12 6.28 -0.10
N THR A 169 7.95 6.99 -0.84
CA THR A 169 8.72 6.46 -1.97
C THR A 169 10.20 6.76 -1.79
N ALA A 170 11.06 5.84 -2.18
CA ALA A 170 12.52 6.05 -2.25
C ALA A 170 13.18 4.96 -3.08
N GLY A 171 14.23 5.31 -3.83
CA GLY A 171 15.10 4.36 -4.51
C GLY A 171 14.37 3.40 -5.47
N GLY A 172 13.27 3.84 -6.08
CA GLY A 172 12.42 3.01 -6.96
C GLY A 172 11.48 2.05 -6.21
N TYR A 173 11.30 2.23 -4.90
CA TYR A 173 10.38 1.43 -4.07
C TYR A 173 9.32 2.31 -3.41
N ILE A 174 8.17 1.70 -3.14
CA ILE A 174 7.06 2.25 -2.37
C ILE A 174 7.00 1.50 -1.04
N LYS A 175 6.98 2.24 0.09
CA LYS A 175 6.59 1.68 1.39
C LYS A 175 5.08 1.82 1.52
N VAL A 176 4.39 0.73 1.79
CA VAL A 176 2.93 0.67 1.91
C VAL A 176 2.54 0.11 3.28
N ILE A 177 1.48 0.63 3.89
CA ILE A 177 0.86 0.06 5.08
C ILE A 177 -0.47 -0.55 4.67
N GLU A 178 -0.66 -1.81 4.97
CA GLU A 178 -1.79 -2.60 4.51
C GLU A 178 -2.51 -3.26 5.69
N GLY A 179 -3.83 -3.14 5.72
CA GLY A 179 -4.69 -3.98 6.56
C GLY A 179 -4.94 -5.32 5.90
N ASN A 180 -5.19 -6.34 6.68
CA ASN A 180 -5.45 -7.71 6.20
C ASN A 180 -4.34 -8.28 5.30
N HIS A 181 -3.10 -7.86 5.50
CA HIS A 181 -1.95 -8.47 4.84
C HIS A 181 -1.41 -9.61 5.71
N ASP A 182 -1.63 -10.88 5.28
CA ASP A 182 -1.45 -12.06 6.12
C ASP A 182 -2.11 -11.87 7.49
N ASP A 183 -3.40 -11.57 7.48
CA ASP A 183 -4.26 -11.39 8.66
C ASP A 183 -3.74 -10.35 9.66
N SER A 184 -3.09 -9.28 9.16
CA SER A 184 -2.47 -8.28 10.03
C SER A 184 -2.35 -6.90 9.35
N VAL A 185 -2.12 -5.85 10.16
CA VAL A 185 -1.62 -4.57 9.64
C VAL A 185 -0.11 -4.63 9.55
N LYS A 186 0.42 -4.56 8.33
CA LYS A 186 1.86 -4.68 8.04
C LYS A 186 2.35 -3.60 7.10
N ALA A 187 3.66 -3.32 7.18
CA ALA A 187 4.36 -2.56 6.15
C ALA A 187 4.94 -3.51 5.09
N ARG A 188 4.74 -3.17 3.82
CA ARG A 188 5.33 -3.85 2.67
C ARG A 188 6.16 -2.86 1.84
N TYR A 189 7.14 -3.41 1.11
CA TYR A 189 8.01 -2.65 0.23
C TYR A 189 7.94 -3.25 -1.17
N ILE A 190 7.44 -2.48 -2.12
CA ILE A 190 7.23 -2.92 -3.50
C ILE A 190 7.98 -2.01 -4.47
N PRO A 191 8.51 -2.52 -5.58
CA PRO A 191 9.08 -1.67 -6.61
C PRO A 191 7.98 -0.86 -7.29
N ILE A 192 8.29 0.34 -7.76
CA ILE A 192 7.49 1.06 -8.74
C ILE A 192 7.56 0.22 -10.04
N ASP A 193 6.48 0.10 -10.78
CA ASP A 193 6.31 -0.87 -11.88
C ASP A 193 6.35 -2.34 -11.42
N GLY A 194 6.12 -2.59 -10.15
CA GLY A 194 5.95 -3.95 -9.64
C GLY A 194 4.69 -4.60 -10.21
N MET A 195 4.78 -5.88 -10.56
CA MET A 195 3.61 -6.65 -11.00
C MET A 195 2.53 -6.64 -9.92
N GLY A 196 1.28 -6.53 -10.34
CA GLY A 196 0.13 -6.58 -9.47
C GLY A 196 -0.39 -5.22 -8.99
N ILE A 197 0.17 -4.10 -9.44
CA ILE A 197 -0.41 -2.77 -9.19
C ILE A 197 -1.58 -2.56 -10.16
N ARG A 198 -2.76 -2.21 -9.62
CA ARG A 198 -3.96 -1.87 -10.39
C ARG A 198 -4.06 -0.37 -10.66
N GLY A 199 -3.50 0.45 -9.79
CA GLY A 199 -3.51 1.90 -9.85
C GLY A 199 -3.58 2.54 -8.47
N PHE A 200 -3.85 3.85 -8.45
CA PHE A 200 -3.76 4.68 -7.26
C PHE A 200 -4.98 5.59 -7.09
N GLY A 201 -5.53 5.63 -5.88
CA GLY A 201 -6.39 6.71 -5.42
C GLY A 201 -5.50 7.86 -4.92
N VAL A 202 -5.65 9.04 -5.50
CA VAL A 202 -4.82 10.22 -5.22
C VAL A 202 -5.73 11.33 -4.66
N PRO A 203 -5.97 11.36 -3.34
CA PRO A 203 -6.87 12.34 -2.73
C PRO A 203 -6.40 13.78 -2.95
N GLU A 204 -7.36 14.71 -3.12
CA GLU A 204 -7.08 16.14 -3.23
C GLU A 204 -6.86 16.74 -1.84
N TYR A 205 -5.66 16.59 -1.31
CA TYR A 205 -5.28 17.19 -0.03
C TYR A 205 -5.25 18.72 -0.12
N PRO A 206 -5.56 19.43 0.99
CA PRO A 206 -5.49 20.89 1.02
C PRO A 206 -4.07 21.38 0.72
N SER A 207 -3.96 22.39 -0.15
CA SER A 207 -2.68 22.96 -0.61
C SER A 207 -2.33 24.27 0.10
#